data_6e5999bb7bbfa934db08907509db1d0b
#
_entry.id   6e5999bb7bbfa934db08907509db1d0b
#
_cell.length_a   1.000
_cell.length_b   1.000
_cell.length_c   1.000
_cell.angle_alpha   90.00
_cell.angle_beta   90.00
_cell.angle_gamma   90.00
#
_symmetry.space_group_name_H-M   'P 1'
#
loop_
_entity.id
_entity.type
_entity.pdbx_description
1 polymer ?
#
loop_
_entity_poly.entity_id
_entity_poly.type
_entity_poly.pdbx_seq_one_letter_code
_entity_poly.pdbx_strand_id
1 'polypeptide(L)'
;MMHPKAAEADIALLLEGTFPYVSGGVSSWINQIIQAFPEYRFALVFLGSQRSDYNQFKYKLPANVVHFEEHFLYDGLAAQNLPHARPGDEATFEVLRGIVNTLREGSAGTEQTLQMLRAVTREMAPGGNFPLEDFLYSERSWELIRDTYREYCTDPSLVDYFW
;
A
#
# COMPACT_ATOMS: atom_id res chain seq x y z
N MET A 1 3.94 -14.34 9.48
CA MET A 1 4.72 -14.70 10.69
C MET A 1 5.36 -13.40 11.17
N MET A 2 4.87 -12.83 12.29
CA MET A 2 5.49 -11.61 12.85
C MET A 2 6.91 -11.94 13.29
N HIS A 3 7.88 -11.28 12.70
CA HIS A 3 9.26 -11.39 13.17
C HIS A 3 9.36 -10.71 14.54
N PRO A 4 9.77 -11.43 15.59
CA PRO A 4 9.82 -10.88 16.96
C PRO A 4 10.67 -9.61 17.09
N LYS A 5 11.58 -9.37 16.17
CA LYS A 5 12.47 -8.20 16.15
C LYS A 5 11.77 -6.89 15.76
N ALA A 6 10.64 -6.92 15.04
CA ALA A 6 9.91 -5.68 14.70
C ALA A 6 9.36 -4.98 15.95
N ALA A 7 8.97 -5.75 16.97
CA ALA A 7 8.49 -5.21 18.25
C ALA A 7 9.59 -4.52 19.08
N GLU A 8 10.86 -4.69 18.71
CA GLU A 8 12.02 -4.05 19.38
C GLU A 8 12.44 -2.75 18.73
N ALA A 9 11.87 -2.38 17.58
CA ALA A 9 12.20 -1.16 16.88
C ALA A 9 11.55 0.06 17.55
N ASP A 10 12.29 1.16 17.59
CA ASP A 10 11.80 2.44 18.08
C ASP A 10 11.13 3.24 16.94
N ILE A 11 11.63 3.06 15.71
CA ILE A 11 11.17 3.76 14.50
C ILE A 11 10.98 2.75 13.36
N ALA A 12 9.83 2.77 12.71
CA ALA A 12 9.58 2.03 11.48
C ALA A 12 9.61 2.98 10.27
N LEU A 13 10.40 2.63 9.25
CA LEU A 13 10.46 3.36 7.98
C LEU A 13 9.81 2.51 6.89
N LEU A 14 8.78 3.07 6.26
CA LEU A 14 8.15 2.49 5.07
C LEU A 14 8.82 3.09 3.84
N LEU A 15 9.41 2.24 3.01
CA LEU A 15 10.31 2.63 1.92
C LEU A 15 9.81 2.07 0.60
N GLU A 16 9.39 2.94 -0.29
CA GLU A 16 8.89 2.54 -1.61
C GLU A 16 10.04 2.55 -2.63
N GLY A 17 10.34 1.39 -3.20
CA GLY A 17 11.19 1.20 -4.38
C GLY A 17 12.62 1.73 -4.29
N THR A 18 13.11 2.10 -3.11
CA THR A 18 14.36 2.84 -2.95
C THR A 18 15.40 2.07 -2.11
N PHE A 19 15.62 2.49 -0.87
CA PHE A 19 16.59 1.87 0.05
C PHE A 19 16.12 0.50 0.52
N PRO A 20 16.96 -0.54 0.56
CA PRO A 20 18.40 -0.53 0.29
C PRO A 20 18.80 -0.93 -1.15
N TYR A 21 17.87 -1.09 -2.07
CA TYR A 21 18.08 -1.69 -3.37
C TYR A 21 18.54 -0.71 -4.45
N VAL A 22 18.08 0.53 -4.39
CA VAL A 22 18.32 1.52 -5.44
C VAL A 22 19.21 2.64 -4.92
N SER A 23 20.28 2.97 -5.67
CA SER A 23 21.13 4.12 -5.37
C SER A 23 20.45 5.40 -5.84
N GLY A 24 20.39 6.41 -4.97
CA GLY A 24 19.76 7.69 -5.30
C GLY A 24 19.67 8.62 -4.09
N GLY A 25 19.12 9.81 -4.31
CA GLY A 25 19.01 10.84 -3.27
C GLY A 25 18.23 10.37 -2.06
N VAL A 26 17.05 9.77 -2.26
CA VAL A 26 16.21 9.25 -1.17
C VAL A 26 16.91 8.16 -0.40
N SER A 27 17.51 7.19 -1.09
CA SER A 27 18.25 6.10 -0.42
C SER A 27 19.46 6.60 0.36
N SER A 28 20.18 7.57 -0.20
CA SER A 28 21.31 8.21 0.50
C SER A 28 20.83 8.94 1.75
N TRP A 29 19.75 9.68 1.66
CA TRP A 29 19.15 10.39 2.79
C TRP A 29 18.68 9.42 3.89
N ILE A 30 17.98 8.35 3.55
CA ILE A 30 17.55 7.31 4.50
C ILE A 30 18.77 6.71 5.21
N ASN A 31 19.80 6.33 4.44
CA ASN A 31 21.02 5.78 5.01
C ASN A 31 21.69 6.74 5.98
N GLN A 32 21.73 8.03 5.65
CA GLN A 32 22.29 9.08 6.52
C GLN A 32 21.45 9.24 7.80
N ILE A 33 20.13 9.25 7.72
CA ILE A 33 19.27 9.33 8.90
C ILE A 33 19.54 8.16 9.84
N ILE A 34 19.55 6.93 9.34
CA ILE A 34 19.75 5.75 10.19
C ILE A 34 21.12 5.82 10.88
N GLN A 35 22.16 6.26 10.15
CA GLN A 35 23.51 6.40 10.72
C GLN A 35 23.67 7.57 11.70
N ALA A 36 22.91 8.66 11.48
CA ALA A 36 22.98 9.84 12.34
C ALA A 36 22.29 9.64 13.70
N PHE A 37 21.44 8.63 13.82
CA PHE A 37 20.71 8.33 15.05
C PHE A 37 20.97 6.90 15.52
N PRO A 38 22.22 6.58 15.92
CA PRO A 38 22.59 5.22 16.32
C PRO A 38 21.93 4.75 17.61
N GLU A 39 21.37 5.66 18.41
CA GLU A 39 20.63 5.38 19.64
C GLU A 39 19.24 4.79 19.38
N TYR A 40 18.66 4.98 18.18
CA TYR A 40 17.38 4.41 17.81
C TYR A 40 17.54 3.11 17.02
N ARG A 41 16.64 2.17 17.29
CA ARG A 41 16.53 0.91 16.56
C ARG A 41 15.49 1.06 15.45
N PHE A 42 15.89 0.77 14.23
CA PHE A 42 15.04 0.93 13.05
C PHE A 42 14.48 -0.41 12.57
N ALA A 43 13.18 -0.44 12.25
CA ALA A 43 12.58 -1.43 11.39
C ALA A 43 12.40 -0.83 10.00
N LEU A 44 12.73 -1.60 8.96
CA LEU A 44 12.54 -1.20 7.57
C LEU A 44 11.49 -2.11 6.93
N VAL A 45 10.48 -1.51 6.34
CA VAL A 45 9.44 -2.16 5.55
C VAL A 45 9.61 -1.69 4.11
N PHE A 46 10.12 -2.56 3.26
CA PHE A 46 10.34 -2.27 1.85
C PHE A 46 9.12 -2.66 1.02
N LEU A 47 8.61 -1.73 0.23
CA LEU A 47 7.53 -1.92 -0.72
C LEU A 47 8.11 -1.84 -2.13
N GLY A 48 8.19 -2.96 -2.82
CA GLY A 48 8.70 -3.05 -4.20
C GLY A 48 7.60 -3.33 -5.21
N SER A 49 7.92 -3.16 -6.50
CA SER A 49 7.07 -3.54 -7.62
C SER A 49 6.99 -5.06 -7.76
N GLN A 50 7.99 -5.67 -8.34
CA GLN A 50 8.16 -7.12 -8.50
C GLN A 50 9.51 -7.52 -7.95
N ARG A 51 9.60 -8.70 -7.34
CA ARG A 51 10.87 -9.19 -6.78
C ARG A 51 11.99 -9.27 -7.83
N SER A 52 11.65 -9.56 -9.07
CA SER A 52 12.60 -9.62 -10.18
C SER A 52 13.32 -8.29 -10.45
N ASP A 53 12.74 -7.16 -10.04
CA ASP A 53 13.31 -5.83 -10.27
C ASP A 53 14.43 -5.50 -9.27
N TYR A 54 14.51 -6.26 -8.18
CA TYR A 54 15.42 -6.00 -7.06
C TYR A 54 16.36 -7.19 -6.80
N ASN A 55 17.62 -7.08 -7.23
CA ASN A 55 18.57 -8.20 -7.16
C ASN A 55 19.38 -8.22 -5.86
N GLN A 56 20.11 -7.12 -5.58
CA GLN A 56 21.00 -7.05 -4.42
C GLN A 56 20.98 -5.67 -3.78
N PHE A 57 21.23 -5.62 -2.50
CA PHE A 57 21.37 -4.36 -1.77
C PHE A 57 22.51 -3.53 -2.35
N LYS A 58 22.24 -2.25 -2.58
CA LYS A 58 23.25 -1.24 -2.93
C LYS A 58 23.87 -0.58 -1.71
N TYR A 59 23.22 -0.73 -0.56
CA TYR A 59 23.68 -0.23 0.72
C TYR A 59 23.82 -1.38 1.72
N LYS A 60 24.85 -1.32 2.55
CA LYS A 60 24.94 -2.18 3.72
C LYS A 60 24.01 -1.63 4.79
N LEU A 61 23.17 -2.48 5.35
CA LEU A 61 22.29 -2.07 6.44
C LEU A 61 23.13 -1.70 7.68
N PRO A 62 22.91 -0.51 8.27
CA PRO A 62 23.53 -0.11 9.52
C PRO A 62 23.17 -1.06 10.67
N ALA A 63 24.04 -1.13 11.69
CA ALA A 63 23.89 -2.08 12.79
C ALA A 63 22.63 -1.86 13.66
N ASN A 64 22.10 -0.65 13.66
CA ASN A 64 20.90 -0.28 14.37
C ASN A 64 19.59 -0.55 13.57
N VAL A 65 19.69 -1.17 12.38
CA VAL A 65 18.55 -1.77 11.71
C VAL A 65 18.32 -3.15 12.31
N VAL A 66 17.28 -3.30 13.11
CA VAL A 66 16.98 -4.54 13.87
C VAL A 66 15.97 -5.42 13.17
N HIS A 67 15.24 -4.88 12.20
CA HIS A 67 14.24 -5.60 11.41
C HIS A 67 14.23 -5.11 9.96
N PHE A 68 14.06 -6.04 9.03
CA PHE A 68 13.86 -5.75 7.61
C PHE A 68 12.86 -6.74 7.03
N GLU A 69 11.84 -6.22 6.37
CA GLU A 69 10.85 -7.02 5.64
C GLU A 69 10.57 -6.43 4.26
N GLU A 70 10.14 -7.28 3.35
CA GLU A 70 9.92 -6.95 1.94
C GLU A 70 8.52 -7.35 1.53
N HIS A 71 7.84 -6.45 0.83
CA HIS A 71 6.56 -6.68 0.20
C HIS A 71 6.65 -6.26 -1.27
N PHE A 72 6.24 -7.15 -2.17
CA PHE A 72 6.24 -6.89 -3.61
C PHE A 72 4.80 -6.85 -4.09
N LEU A 73 4.35 -5.65 -4.49
CA LEU A 73 2.94 -5.36 -4.76
C LEU A 73 2.39 -6.11 -5.98
N TYR A 74 3.26 -6.41 -6.95
CA TYR A 74 2.87 -7.04 -8.21
C TYR A 74 3.36 -8.50 -8.33
N ASP A 75 3.99 -9.05 -7.30
CA ASP A 75 4.30 -10.47 -7.27
C ASP A 75 3.00 -11.28 -7.28
N GLY A 76 2.81 -12.07 -8.33
CA GLY A 76 1.59 -12.85 -8.54
C GLY A 76 0.54 -12.18 -9.44
N LEU A 77 0.57 -10.86 -9.65
CA LEU A 77 -0.31 -10.22 -10.63
C LEU A 77 0.18 -10.43 -12.06
N ALA A 78 1.50 -10.48 -12.27
CA ALA A 78 2.10 -10.66 -13.60
C ALA A 78 1.87 -12.07 -14.22
N ALA A 79 1.52 -13.08 -13.42
CA ALA A 79 1.27 -14.44 -13.88
C ALA A 79 -0.20 -14.69 -14.25
N GLN A 80 -1.09 -13.74 -14.04
CA GLN A 80 -2.50 -13.89 -14.36
C GLN A 80 -2.75 -13.51 -15.81
N ASN A 81 -3.47 -14.39 -16.53
CA ASN A 81 -4.08 -14.04 -17.80
C ASN A 81 -4.83 -12.72 -17.62
N LEU A 82 -4.83 -11.88 -18.66
CA LEU A 82 -5.59 -10.61 -18.64
C LEU A 82 -6.96 -10.85 -18.00
N PRO A 83 -7.29 -10.11 -16.95
CA PRO A 83 -8.51 -10.34 -16.21
C PRO A 83 -9.70 -10.15 -17.14
N HIS A 84 -10.64 -11.08 -17.09
CA HIS A 84 -11.92 -10.90 -17.76
C HIS A 84 -12.73 -9.86 -16.98
N ALA A 85 -13.44 -9.01 -17.72
CA ALA A 85 -14.38 -8.07 -17.13
C ALA A 85 -15.38 -8.80 -16.22
N ARG A 86 -15.54 -8.29 -14.99
CA ARG A 86 -16.45 -8.83 -13.98
C ARG A 86 -17.47 -7.76 -13.61
N PRO A 87 -18.71 -8.10 -13.27
CA PRO A 87 -19.69 -7.10 -12.85
C PRO A 87 -19.30 -6.43 -11.51
N GLY A 88 -18.73 -7.19 -10.59
CA GLY A 88 -18.51 -6.76 -9.21
C GLY A 88 -19.77 -6.89 -8.34
N ASP A 89 -19.60 -6.98 -7.02
CA ASP A 89 -20.70 -7.05 -6.05
C ASP A 89 -21.19 -5.64 -5.69
N GLU A 90 -22.46 -5.35 -6.03
CA GLU A 90 -23.06 -4.03 -5.82
C GLU A 90 -23.04 -3.61 -4.34
N ALA A 91 -23.39 -4.53 -3.43
CA ALA A 91 -23.48 -4.22 -2.01
C ALA A 91 -22.11 -3.84 -1.43
N THR A 92 -21.05 -4.53 -1.84
CA THR A 92 -19.68 -4.23 -1.43
C THR A 92 -19.23 -2.86 -1.96
N PHE A 93 -19.53 -2.54 -3.20
CA PHE A 93 -19.15 -1.24 -3.77
C PHE A 93 -19.94 -0.08 -3.18
N GLU A 94 -21.19 -0.28 -2.74
CA GLU A 94 -21.93 0.72 -1.96
C GLU A 94 -21.25 1.00 -0.60
N VAL A 95 -20.74 -0.02 0.08
CA VAL A 95 -19.97 0.15 1.31
C VAL A 95 -18.68 0.93 1.03
N LEU A 96 -17.96 0.60 -0.05
CA LEU A 96 -16.75 1.32 -0.44
C LEU A 96 -17.04 2.80 -0.76
N ARG A 97 -18.13 3.08 -1.47
CA ARG A 97 -18.59 4.45 -1.75
C ARG A 97 -18.88 5.21 -0.45
N GLY A 98 -19.56 4.57 0.50
CA GLY A 98 -19.79 5.14 1.83
C GLY A 98 -18.50 5.47 2.58
N ILE A 99 -17.49 4.62 2.48
CA ILE A 99 -16.16 4.85 3.07
C ILE A 99 -15.48 6.06 2.43
N VAL A 100 -15.44 6.12 1.09
CA VAL A 100 -14.85 7.24 0.35
C VAL A 100 -15.51 8.56 0.77
N ASN A 101 -16.83 8.60 0.81
CA ASN A 101 -17.57 9.80 1.22
C ASN A 101 -17.26 10.21 2.66
N THR A 102 -17.26 9.25 3.59
CA THR A 102 -16.96 9.50 5.00
C THR A 102 -15.54 10.04 5.22
N LEU A 103 -14.56 9.46 4.55
CA LEU A 103 -13.17 9.91 4.62
C LEU A 103 -13.02 11.33 4.06
N ARG A 104 -13.71 11.62 2.99
CA ARG A 104 -13.65 12.91 2.34
C ARG A 104 -14.32 14.04 3.13
N GLU A 105 -15.49 13.76 3.68
CA GLU A 105 -16.21 14.72 4.50
C GLU A 105 -15.48 15.03 5.83
N GLY A 106 -14.48 14.21 6.18
CA GLY A 106 -13.78 14.32 7.46
C GLY A 106 -14.71 14.11 8.66
N SER A 107 -15.88 13.51 8.43
CA SER A 107 -16.93 13.31 9.43
C SER A 107 -16.63 12.18 10.41
N ALA A 108 -15.75 11.24 10.02
CA ALA A 108 -15.38 10.10 10.87
C ALA A 108 -14.20 10.43 11.78
N GLY A 109 -14.33 10.08 13.06
CA GLY A 109 -13.19 10.05 13.98
C GLY A 109 -12.17 8.96 13.61
N THR A 110 -10.93 9.09 14.10
CA THR A 110 -9.83 8.17 13.80
C THR A 110 -10.19 6.70 14.05
N GLU A 111 -10.86 6.41 15.15
CA GLU A 111 -11.24 5.03 15.50
C GLU A 111 -12.26 4.46 14.50
N GLN A 112 -13.26 5.23 14.11
CA GLN A 112 -14.25 4.83 13.12
C GLN A 112 -13.58 4.57 11.76
N THR A 113 -12.69 5.46 11.33
CA THR A 113 -11.92 5.29 10.09
C THR A 113 -11.11 3.99 10.11
N LEU A 114 -10.41 3.70 11.22
CA LEU A 114 -9.64 2.47 11.36
C LEU A 114 -10.52 1.21 11.32
N GLN A 115 -11.70 1.25 11.93
CA GLN A 115 -12.65 0.14 11.90
C GLN A 115 -13.16 -0.12 10.47
N MET A 116 -13.46 0.93 9.72
CA MET A 116 -13.89 0.83 8.32
C MET A 116 -12.78 0.21 7.45
N LEU A 117 -11.54 0.71 7.56
CA LEU A 117 -10.39 0.17 6.82
C LEU A 117 -10.12 -1.30 7.18
N ARG A 118 -10.16 -1.65 8.46
CA ARG A 118 -10.00 -3.04 8.91
C ARG A 118 -11.09 -3.96 8.35
N ALA A 119 -12.33 -3.49 8.28
CA ALA A 119 -13.44 -4.26 7.71
C ALA A 119 -13.19 -4.56 6.23
N VAL A 120 -12.82 -3.55 5.43
CA VAL A 120 -12.50 -3.75 4.00
C VAL A 120 -11.30 -4.68 3.83
N THR A 121 -10.21 -4.45 4.57
CA THR A 121 -9.00 -5.28 4.48
C THR A 121 -9.30 -6.74 4.80
N ARG A 122 -10.19 -7.00 5.77
CA ARG A 122 -10.62 -8.37 6.11
C ARG A 122 -11.41 -9.03 4.98
N GLU A 123 -12.32 -8.30 4.34
CA GLU A 123 -13.11 -8.83 3.21
C GLU A 123 -12.25 -9.06 1.96
N MET A 124 -11.16 -8.30 1.80
CA MET A 124 -10.19 -8.46 0.70
C MET A 124 -9.11 -9.50 0.99
N ALA A 125 -8.99 -9.97 2.23
CA ALA A 125 -8.02 -11.00 2.60
C ALA A 125 -8.36 -12.37 1.99
N PRO A 126 -7.39 -13.31 1.87
CA PRO A 126 -7.67 -14.66 1.40
C PRO A 126 -8.77 -15.33 2.23
N GLY A 127 -9.85 -15.74 1.56
CA GLY A 127 -11.05 -16.32 2.19
C GLY A 127 -12.13 -15.30 2.58
N GLY A 128 -11.92 -14.02 2.31
CA GLY A 128 -12.95 -12.98 2.41
C GLY A 128 -13.91 -13.02 1.20
N ASN A 129 -14.97 -12.22 1.29
CA ASN A 129 -16.04 -12.22 0.28
C ASN A 129 -15.77 -11.26 -0.90
N PHE A 130 -14.72 -10.45 -0.80
CA PHE A 130 -14.39 -9.44 -1.82
C PHE A 130 -12.95 -9.64 -2.33
N PRO A 131 -12.75 -10.46 -3.37
CA PRO A 131 -11.43 -10.68 -3.94
C PRO A 131 -10.83 -9.38 -4.49
N LEU A 132 -9.51 -9.23 -4.36
CA LEU A 132 -8.76 -8.08 -4.89
C LEU A 132 -9.01 -7.89 -6.39
N GLU A 133 -9.19 -8.98 -7.13
CA GLU A 133 -9.49 -8.95 -8.57
C GLU A 133 -10.82 -8.25 -8.87
N ASP A 134 -11.83 -8.39 -8.02
CA ASP A 134 -13.10 -7.67 -8.19
C ASP A 134 -12.92 -6.17 -7.93
N PHE A 135 -12.08 -5.81 -6.97
CA PHE A 135 -11.73 -4.41 -6.73
C PHE A 135 -10.96 -3.80 -7.92
N LEU A 136 -10.00 -4.54 -8.49
CA LEU A 136 -9.13 -4.00 -9.55
C LEU A 136 -9.77 -4.03 -10.95
N TYR A 137 -10.66 -5.01 -11.23
CA TYR A 137 -11.04 -5.34 -12.61
C TYR A 137 -12.55 -5.43 -12.86
N SER A 138 -13.40 -5.00 -11.91
CA SER A 138 -14.83 -5.03 -12.11
C SER A 138 -15.38 -3.74 -12.74
N GLU A 139 -16.55 -3.86 -13.37
CA GLU A 139 -17.29 -2.69 -13.89
C GLU A 139 -17.64 -1.73 -12.75
N ARG A 140 -18.02 -2.25 -11.59
CA ARG A 140 -18.33 -1.45 -10.41
C ARG A 140 -17.14 -0.65 -9.89
N SER A 141 -15.94 -1.23 -9.96
CA SER A 141 -14.71 -0.49 -9.62
C SER A 141 -14.49 0.70 -10.55
N TRP A 142 -14.67 0.48 -11.85
CA TRP A 142 -14.59 1.56 -12.82
C TRP A 142 -15.67 2.63 -12.62
N GLU A 143 -16.90 2.23 -12.31
CA GLU A 143 -17.97 3.16 -11.96
C GLU A 143 -17.64 3.99 -10.74
N LEU A 144 -17.13 3.36 -9.67
CA LEU A 144 -16.70 4.07 -8.45
C LEU A 144 -15.63 5.13 -8.74
N ILE A 145 -14.59 4.77 -9.49
CA ILE A 145 -13.52 5.71 -9.89
C ILE A 145 -14.09 6.84 -10.75
N ARG A 146 -14.89 6.52 -11.77
CA ARG A 146 -15.48 7.50 -12.67
C ARG A 146 -16.40 8.49 -11.94
N ASP A 147 -17.24 7.98 -11.04
CA ASP A 147 -18.21 8.79 -10.33
C ASP A 147 -17.51 9.69 -9.30
N THR A 148 -16.54 9.16 -8.54
CA THR A 148 -15.73 9.95 -7.63
C THR A 148 -14.89 10.99 -8.36
N TYR A 149 -14.35 10.67 -9.54
CA TYR A 149 -13.67 11.65 -10.37
C TYR A 149 -14.60 12.80 -10.79
N ARG A 150 -15.80 12.49 -11.31
CA ARG A 150 -16.76 13.49 -11.77
C ARG A 150 -17.28 14.38 -10.64
N GLU A 151 -17.49 13.79 -9.47
CA GLU A 151 -18.05 14.50 -8.34
C GLU A 151 -17.02 15.38 -7.63
N TYR A 152 -15.75 14.94 -7.61
CA TYR A 152 -14.79 15.47 -6.66
C TYR A 152 -13.52 16.04 -7.27
N CYS A 153 -13.19 15.68 -8.48
CA CYS A 153 -11.95 16.14 -9.07
C CYS A 153 -12.10 17.54 -9.67
N THR A 154 -11.25 18.44 -9.26
CA THR A 154 -11.15 19.80 -9.82
C THR A 154 -10.15 19.88 -10.97
N ASP A 155 -9.28 18.89 -11.11
CA ASP A 155 -8.33 18.77 -12.22
C ASP A 155 -8.96 17.94 -13.34
N PRO A 156 -8.86 18.38 -14.61
CA PRO A 156 -9.43 17.66 -15.74
C PRO A 156 -8.67 16.36 -16.10
N SER A 157 -7.52 16.10 -15.48
CA SER A 157 -6.71 14.92 -15.76
C SER A 157 -7.18 13.69 -14.98
N LEU A 158 -7.89 12.77 -15.65
CA LEU A 158 -8.23 11.46 -15.07
C LEU A 158 -6.99 10.64 -14.68
N VAL A 159 -5.88 10.82 -15.41
CA VAL A 159 -4.63 10.11 -15.12
C VAL A 159 -4.07 10.53 -13.77
N ASP A 160 -4.04 11.84 -13.49
CA ASP A 160 -3.55 12.35 -12.20
C ASP A 160 -4.49 11.98 -11.03
N TYR A 161 -5.77 11.82 -11.31
CA TYR A 161 -6.72 11.31 -10.32
C TYR A 161 -6.53 9.83 -10.01
N PHE A 162 -6.14 9.05 -11.01
CA PHE A 162 -5.99 7.59 -10.89
C PHE A 162 -4.72 7.22 -10.10
N TRP A 163 -3.66 8.03 -10.20
CA TRP A 163 -2.37 7.82 -9.51
C TRP A 163 -2.28 8.64 -8.21
#